data_a59101d3c78b6c6ce0dc6dd6156d2a77
#
_entry.id   a59101d3c78b6c6ce0dc6dd6156d2a77
#
_cell.length_a   1.000
_cell.length_b   1.000
_cell.length_c   1.000
_cell.angle_alpha   90.00
_cell.angle_beta   90.00
_cell.angle_gamma   90.00
#
_symmetry.space_group_name_H-M   'P 1'
#
loop_
_entity.id
_entity.type
_entity.pdbx_description
1 polymer ?
#
loop_
_entity_poly.entity_id
_entity_poly.type
_entity_poly.pdbx_seq_one_letter_code
_entity_poly.pdbx_strand_id
1 'polypeptide(L)'
;AYLFFREGSLIANFLGALISLVYRLLIFIIVYKSIENKNWIAIFLASIPFFFIYLYVLLLIEKEIKIDFYPWVLNGFLTSFIGGMATFNFLFQDKKRLHWLFISAILFVVQIGVFLINKYYFPDEILRMLTIILFGISNFTFYKFVLLQEELKLKYTS
;
A
#
# COMPACT_ATOMS: atom_id res chain seq x y z
N ALA A 1 -7.42 12.00 -3.15
CA ALA A 1 -6.64 11.55 -4.32
C ALA A 1 -7.55 11.24 -5.53
N TYR A 2 -8.56 10.37 -5.39
CA TYR A 2 -9.39 9.90 -6.52
C TYR A 2 -10.08 11.03 -7.31
N LEU A 3 -10.60 12.07 -6.64
CA LEU A 3 -11.26 13.20 -7.29
C LEU A 3 -10.31 13.98 -8.22
N PHE A 4 -9.05 14.14 -7.81
CA PHE A 4 -8.03 14.81 -8.64
C PHE A 4 -7.71 14.03 -9.90
N PHE A 5 -7.71 12.70 -9.87
CA PHE A 5 -7.46 11.88 -11.05
C PHE A 5 -8.60 11.93 -12.07
N ARG A 6 -9.81 12.32 -11.67
CA ARG A 6 -10.96 12.42 -12.56
C ARG A 6 -10.88 13.63 -13.50
N GLU A 7 -10.24 14.73 -13.08
CA GLU A 7 -10.19 15.98 -13.85
C GLU A 7 -9.27 15.94 -15.06
N GLY A 8 -8.39 14.92 -15.16
CA GLY A 8 -7.53 14.72 -16.35
C GLY A 8 -6.41 15.75 -16.55
N SER A 9 -6.32 16.80 -15.70
CA SER A 9 -5.24 17.78 -15.78
C SER A 9 -3.94 17.20 -15.20
N LEU A 10 -2.77 17.59 -15.77
CA LEU A 10 -1.45 17.16 -15.29
C LEU A 10 -1.24 17.53 -13.82
N ILE A 11 -1.67 18.73 -13.43
CA ILE A 11 -1.55 19.22 -12.05
C ILE A 11 -2.42 18.38 -11.09
N ALA A 12 -3.65 18.08 -11.48
CA ALA A 12 -4.55 17.27 -10.67
C ALA A 12 -4.02 15.84 -10.49
N ASN A 13 -3.45 15.24 -11.53
CA ASN A 13 -2.81 13.92 -11.44
C ASN A 13 -1.62 13.94 -10.46
N PHE A 14 -0.75 14.94 -10.56
CA PHE A 14 0.39 15.10 -9.67
C PHE A 14 -0.05 15.28 -8.19
N LEU A 15 -1.04 16.14 -7.94
CA LEU A 15 -1.61 16.32 -6.59
C LEU A 15 -2.24 15.03 -6.06
N GLY A 16 -2.96 14.29 -6.89
CA GLY A 16 -3.51 12.99 -6.53
C GLY A 16 -2.44 11.98 -6.15
N ALA A 17 -1.33 11.93 -6.90
CA ALA A 17 -0.18 11.07 -6.61
C ALA A 17 0.50 11.46 -5.28
N LEU A 18 0.68 12.78 -5.02
CA LEU A 18 1.21 13.28 -3.75
C LEU A 18 0.32 12.92 -2.55
N ILE A 19 -0.99 13.11 -2.65
CA ILE A 19 -1.93 12.74 -1.59
C ILE A 19 -1.89 11.24 -1.33
N SER A 20 -1.79 10.42 -2.38
CA SER A 20 -1.61 8.97 -2.27
C SER A 20 -0.30 8.62 -1.56
N LEU A 21 0.78 9.33 -1.86
CA LEU A 21 2.07 9.15 -1.21
C LEU A 21 2.01 9.48 0.29
N VAL A 22 1.42 10.62 0.66
CA VAL A 22 1.22 11.02 2.07
C VAL A 22 0.40 9.97 2.81
N TYR A 23 -0.70 9.51 2.23
CA TYR A 23 -1.52 8.44 2.81
C TYR A 23 -0.69 7.17 3.05
N ARG A 24 0.13 6.76 2.09
CA ARG A 24 0.98 5.58 2.20
C ARG A 24 2.06 5.75 3.27
N LEU A 25 2.60 6.95 3.39
CA LEU A 25 3.59 7.29 4.42
C LEU A 25 2.99 7.20 5.83
N LEU A 26 1.76 7.66 6.01
CA LEU A 26 1.05 7.51 7.28
C LEU A 26 0.83 6.04 7.66
N ILE A 27 0.40 5.21 6.72
CA ILE A 27 0.28 3.75 6.93
C ILE A 27 1.65 3.15 7.33
N PHE A 28 2.71 3.50 6.60
CA PHE A 28 4.07 3.04 6.90
C PHE A 28 4.48 3.39 8.34
N ILE A 29 4.26 4.62 8.78
CA ILE A 29 4.57 5.07 10.15
C ILE A 29 3.79 4.25 11.19
N ILE A 30 2.50 4.02 10.96
CA ILE A 30 1.65 3.23 11.86
C ILE A 30 2.19 1.80 11.96
N VAL A 31 2.45 1.15 10.84
CA VAL A 31 2.99 -0.21 10.78
C VAL A 31 4.35 -0.28 11.46
N TYR A 32 5.26 0.64 11.13
CA TYR A 32 6.60 0.72 11.73
C TYR A 32 6.57 0.82 13.25
N LYS A 33 5.65 1.61 13.81
CA LYS A 33 5.47 1.75 15.26
C LYS A 33 4.79 0.55 15.92
N SER A 34 4.02 -0.22 15.14
CA SER A 34 3.19 -1.32 15.64
C SER A 34 3.90 -2.67 15.64
N ILE A 35 4.95 -2.84 14.82
CA ILE A 35 5.72 -4.08 14.75
C ILE A 35 6.82 -4.09 15.82
N GLU A 36 6.99 -5.23 16.47
CA GLU A 36 7.99 -5.44 17.53
C GLU A 36 9.33 -5.91 16.96
N ASN A 37 9.29 -6.86 16.04
CA ASN A 37 10.49 -7.40 15.43
C ASN A 37 10.88 -6.60 14.19
N LYS A 38 12.08 -6.01 14.21
CA LYS A 38 12.60 -5.13 13.17
C LYS A 38 13.92 -5.64 12.61
N ASN A 39 13.98 -6.93 12.24
CA ASN A 39 15.12 -7.44 11.50
C ASN A 39 15.11 -6.85 10.09
N TRP A 40 15.87 -5.77 9.89
CA TRP A 40 15.88 -4.98 8.66
C TRP A 40 16.31 -5.78 7.43
N ILE A 41 17.28 -6.70 7.59
CA ILE A 41 17.76 -7.54 6.48
C ILE A 41 16.63 -8.45 6.02
N ALA A 42 15.95 -9.11 6.95
CA ALA A 42 14.84 -10.02 6.61
C ALA A 42 13.62 -9.24 6.04
N ILE A 43 13.32 -8.06 6.58
CA ILE A 43 12.26 -7.18 6.06
C ILE A 43 12.60 -6.73 4.63
N PHE A 44 13.84 -6.33 4.38
CA PHE A 44 14.29 -5.94 3.05
C PHE A 44 14.14 -7.10 2.04
N LEU A 45 14.62 -8.30 2.40
CA LEU A 45 14.46 -9.49 1.56
C LEU A 45 12.98 -9.81 1.29
N ALA A 46 12.14 -9.72 2.33
CA ALA A 46 10.69 -9.94 2.18
C ALA A 46 9.99 -8.85 1.35
N SER A 47 10.60 -7.67 1.19
CA SER A 47 10.06 -6.58 0.35
C SER A 47 10.35 -6.78 -1.14
N ILE A 48 11.35 -7.59 -1.50
CA ILE A 48 11.79 -7.77 -2.88
C ILE A 48 10.65 -8.21 -3.82
N PRO A 49 9.83 -9.25 -3.51
CA PRO A 49 8.75 -9.67 -4.39
C PRO A 49 7.74 -8.55 -4.65
N PHE A 50 7.37 -7.79 -3.62
CA PHE A 50 6.43 -6.67 -3.75
C PHE A 50 7.01 -5.56 -4.61
N PHE A 51 8.30 -5.28 -4.45
CA PHE A 51 9.00 -4.28 -5.25
C PHE A 51 9.06 -4.67 -6.72
N PHE A 52 9.34 -5.94 -7.04
CA PHE A 52 9.35 -6.42 -8.42
C PHE A 52 7.96 -6.34 -9.08
N ILE A 53 6.91 -6.74 -8.38
CA ILE A 53 5.53 -6.62 -8.87
C ILE A 53 5.20 -5.16 -9.17
N TYR A 54 5.52 -4.26 -8.25
CA TYR A 54 5.25 -2.84 -8.41
C TYR A 54 6.08 -2.21 -9.54
N LEU A 55 7.37 -2.56 -9.61
CA LEU A 55 8.27 -2.11 -10.69
C LEU A 55 7.76 -2.56 -12.06
N TYR A 56 7.31 -3.80 -12.16
CA TYR A 56 6.71 -4.32 -13.40
C TYR A 56 5.52 -3.47 -13.85
N VAL A 57 4.62 -3.14 -12.93
CA VAL A 57 3.48 -2.26 -13.24
C VAL A 57 3.93 -0.87 -13.67
N LEU A 58 4.94 -0.29 -12.99
CA LEU A 58 5.49 1.03 -13.37
C LEU A 58 6.12 1.01 -14.76
N LEU A 59 6.89 -0.03 -15.10
CA LEU A 59 7.48 -0.17 -16.44
C LEU A 59 6.42 -0.32 -17.52
N LEU A 60 5.31 -0.99 -17.22
CA LEU A 60 4.19 -1.15 -18.16
C LEU A 60 3.56 0.20 -18.54
N ILE A 61 3.53 1.15 -17.60
CA ILE A 61 2.86 2.44 -17.75
C ILE A 61 3.84 3.63 -17.91
N GLU A 62 5.15 3.37 -17.99
CA GLU A 62 6.21 4.40 -18.04
C GLU A 62 5.96 5.45 -19.11
N LYS A 63 5.50 5.04 -20.30
CA LYS A 63 5.26 5.94 -21.44
C LYS A 63 4.10 6.91 -21.22
N GLU A 64 3.14 6.54 -20.37
CA GLU A 64 1.94 7.32 -20.10
C GLU A 64 2.08 8.22 -18.86
N ILE A 65 2.99 7.89 -17.95
CA ILE A 65 3.31 8.67 -16.75
C ILE A 65 4.35 9.74 -17.12
N LYS A 66 4.06 11.00 -16.82
CA LYS A 66 4.96 12.14 -17.06
C LYS A 66 5.52 12.69 -15.74
N ILE A 67 4.86 13.73 -15.22
CA ILE A 67 5.33 14.49 -14.03
C ILE A 67 5.13 13.69 -12.72
N ASP A 68 4.16 12.82 -12.67
CA ASP A 68 3.77 12.02 -11.49
C ASP A 68 4.56 10.71 -11.34
N PHE A 69 5.55 10.46 -12.20
CA PHE A 69 6.40 9.24 -12.12
C PHE A 69 7.11 9.10 -10.76
N TYR A 70 7.80 10.15 -10.30
CA TYR A 70 8.54 10.08 -9.03
C TYR A 70 7.66 9.84 -7.79
N PRO A 71 6.53 10.53 -7.60
CA PRO A 71 5.59 10.19 -6.53
C PRO A 71 5.14 8.73 -6.55
N TRP A 72 4.92 8.15 -7.73
CA TRP A 72 4.53 6.73 -7.84
C TRP A 72 5.69 5.78 -7.53
N VAL A 73 6.91 6.09 -7.93
CA VAL A 73 8.10 5.31 -7.54
C VAL A 73 8.24 5.27 -6.02
N LEU A 74 8.16 6.44 -5.36
CA LEU A 74 8.23 6.52 -3.89
C LEU A 74 7.08 5.77 -3.21
N ASN A 75 5.87 5.86 -3.75
CA ASN A 75 4.70 5.12 -3.29
C ASN A 75 4.95 3.60 -3.38
N GLY A 76 5.58 3.14 -4.46
CA GLY A 76 5.97 1.75 -4.65
C GLY A 76 6.97 1.26 -3.62
N PHE A 77 8.00 2.05 -3.33
CA PHE A 77 8.94 1.73 -2.26
C PHE A 77 8.24 1.58 -0.91
N LEU A 78 7.45 2.57 -0.51
CA LEU A 78 6.71 2.50 0.76
C LEU A 78 5.77 1.30 0.83
N THR A 79 5.03 1.03 -0.25
CA THR A 79 4.10 -0.10 -0.32
C THR A 79 4.85 -1.43 -0.22
N SER A 80 5.99 -1.57 -0.89
CA SER A 80 6.82 -2.77 -0.85
C SER A 80 7.41 -3.00 0.54
N PHE A 81 7.88 -1.95 1.21
CA PHE A 81 8.35 -2.05 2.60
C PHE A 81 7.24 -2.42 3.58
N ILE A 82 6.03 -1.88 3.43
CA ILE A 82 4.86 -2.29 4.22
C ILE A 82 4.59 -3.78 3.99
N GLY A 83 4.63 -4.24 2.73
CA GLY A 83 4.50 -5.65 2.36
C GLY A 83 5.55 -6.52 3.03
N GLY A 84 6.82 -6.11 2.96
CA GLY A 84 7.94 -6.82 3.59
C GLY A 84 7.82 -6.90 5.12
N MET A 85 7.49 -5.78 5.77
CA MET A 85 7.25 -5.76 7.22
C MET A 85 6.08 -6.66 7.62
N ALA A 86 4.99 -6.63 6.87
CA ALA A 86 3.82 -7.45 7.12
C ALA A 86 4.15 -8.95 6.95
N THR A 87 4.80 -9.32 5.86
CA THR A 87 5.19 -10.69 5.54
C THR A 87 6.17 -11.24 6.56
N PHE A 88 7.23 -10.50 6.87
CA PHE A 88 8.22 -10.94 7.86
C PHE A 88 7.59 -11.18 9.23
N ASN A 89 6.81 -10.22 9.73
CA ASN A 89 6.18 -10.38 11.05
C ASN A 89 5.11 -11.47 11.05
N PHE A 90 4.37 -11.66 9.95
CA PHE A 90 3.42 -12.76 9.80
C PHE A 90 4.09 -14.14 9.90
N LEU A 91 5.23 -14.31 9.23
CA LEU A 91 5.94 -15.60 9.20
C LEU A 91 6.63 -15.95 10.51
N PHE A 92 7.10 -14.95 11.27
CA PHE A 92 7.89 -15.16 12.48
C PHE A 92 7.14 -14.95 13.80
N GLN A 93 5.90 -14.49 13.74
CA GLN A 93 5.07 -14.24 14.92
C GLN A 93 3.64 -14.71 14.70
N ASP A 94 3.20 -15.73 15.42
CA ASP A 94 1.81 -16.21 15.37
C ASP A 94 0.90 -15.31 16.22
N LYS A 95 0.60 -14.11 15.72
CA LYS A 95 -0.31 -13.16 16.36
C LYS A 95 -1.45 -12.81 15.40
N LYS A 96 -2.70 -13.05 15.81
CA LYS A 96 -3.91 -12.81 15.01
C LYS A 96 -3.94 -11.44 14.33
N ARG A 97 -3.42 -10.38 14.98
CA ARG A 97 -3.34 -9.03 14.40
C ARG A 97 -2.46 -8.96 13.16
N LEU A 98 -1.36 -9.75 13.12
CA LEU A 98 -0.42 -9.75 12.00
C LEU A 98 -0.98 -10.41 10.75
N HIS A 99 -1.94 -11.34 10.90
CA HIS A 99 -2.70 -11.86 9.76
C HIS A 99 -3.49 -10.74 9.06
N TRP A 100 -4.15 -9.87 9.83
CA TRP A 100 -4.87 -8.72 9.27
C TRP A 100 -3.93 -7.73 8.58
N LEU A 101 -2.75 -7.48 9.15
CA LEU A 101 -1.72 -6.64 8.53
C LEU A 101 -1.24 -7.23 7.21
N PHE A 102 -0.96 -8.54 7.18
CA PHE A 102 -0.49 -9.25 6.00
C PHE A 102 -1.53 -9.21 4.87
N ILE A 103 -2.80 -9.52 5.18
CA ILE A 103 -3.90 -9.44 4.21
C ILE A 103 -4.04 -8.01 3.68
N SER A 104 -4.01 -7.01 4.55
CA SER A 104 -4.12 -5.61 4.11
C SER A 104 -2.95 -5.18 3.22
N ALA A 105 -1.72 -5.63 3.51
CA ALA A 105 -0.55 -5.31 2.71
C ALA A 105 -0.64 -5.89 1.29
N ILE A 106 -1.07 -7.14 1.15
CA ILE A 106 -1.32 -7.76 -0.17
C ILE A 106 -2.41 -6.98 -0.92
N LEU A 107 -3.52 -6.67 -0.26
CA LEU A 107 -4.62 -5.93 -0.87
C LEU A 107 -4.19 -4.52 -1.31
N PHE A 108 -3.31 -3.86 -0.56
CA PHE A 108 -2.75 -2.56 -0.96
C PHE A 108 -1.91 -2.66 -2.23
N VAL A 109 -1.08 -3.69 -2.37
CA VAL A 109 -0.27 -3.91 -3.58
C VAL A 109 -1.17 -4.16 -4.79
N VAL A 110 -2.15 -5.06 -4.65
CA VAL A 110 -3.10 -5.37 -5.72
C VAL A 110 -3.93 -4.14 -6.10
N GLN A 111 -4.47 -3.42 -5.11
CA GLN A 111 -5.29 -2.22 -5.31
C GLN A 111 -4.52 -1.13 -6.08
N ILE A 112 -3.27 -0.86 -5.71
CA ILE A 112 -2.45 0.14 -6.42
C ILE A 112 -2.12 -0.34 -7.83
N GLY A 113 -1.77 -1.61 -8.03
CA GLY A 113 -1.50 -2.18 -9.34
C GLY A 113 -2.70 -2.03 -10.28
N VAL A 114 -3.89 -2.45 -9.83
CA VAL A 114 -5.15 -2.31 -10.60
C VAL A 114 -5.45 -0.84 -10.88
N PHE A 115 -5.27 0.06 -9.89
CA PHE A 115 -5.46 1.50 -10.08
C PHE A 115 -4.55 2.07 -11.16
N LEU A 116 -3.25 1.77 -11.12
CA LEU A 116 -2.28 2.28 -12.09
C LEU A 116 -2.55 1.76 -13.50
N ILE A 117 -2.86 0.47 -13.63
CA ILE A 117 -3.24 -0.14 -14.91
C ILE A 117 -4.50 0.53 -15.47
N ASN A 118 -5.53 0.69 -14.64
CA ASN A 118 -6.77 1.34 -15.07
C ASN A 118 -6.58 2.82 -15.43
N LYS A 119 -5.70 3.52 -14.72
CA LYS A 119 -5.50 4.96 -14.93
C LYS A 119 -4.65 5.27 -16.16
N TYR A 120 -3.59 4.48 -16.42
CA TYR A 120 -2.57 4.83 -17.40
C TYR A 120 -2.44 3.85 -18.56
N TYR A 121 -2.86 2.60 -18.42
CA TYR A 121 -2.66 1.59 -19.45
C TYR A 121 -3.96 1.19 -20.15
N PHE A 122 -4.96 0.78 -19.38
CA PHE A 122 -6.25 0.28 -19.91
C PHE A 122 -7.42 0.82 -19.09
N PRO A 123 -7.93 2.02 -19.42
CA PRO A 123 -9.10 2.60 -18.77
C PRO A 123 -10.35 1.75 -19.00
N ASP A 124 -10.83 1.10 -17.95
CA ASP A 124 -12.02 0.22 -17.98
C ASP A 124 -12.88 0.45 -16.75
N GLU A 125 -14.19 0.41 -16.90
CA GLU A 125 -15.15 0.66 -15.81
C GLU A 125 -15.12 -0.44 -14.75
N ILE A 126 -14.93 -1.69 -15.16
CA ILE A 126 -14.84 -2.84 -14.25
C ILE A 126 -13.57 -2.70 -13.37
N LEU A 127 -12.43 -2.36 -13.97
CA LEU A 127 -11.19 -2.11 -13.23
C LEU A 127 -11.32 -0.93 -12.27
N ARG A 128 -12.08 0.11 -12.65
CA ARG A 128 -12.38 1.24 -11.77
C ARG A 128 -13.20 0.81 -10.57
N MET A 129 -14.26 0.04 -10.77
CA MET A 129 -15.09 -0.50 -9.69
C MET A 129 -14.28 -1.42 -8.78
N LEU A 130 -13.47 -2.30 -9.37
CA LEU A 130 -12.58 -3.20 -8.63
C LEU A 130 -11.59 -2.42 -7.75
N THR A 131 -11.01 -1.34 -8.27
CA THR A 131 -10.10 -0.47 -7.51
C THR A 131 -10.78 0.12 -6.25
N ILE A 132 -12.03 0.57 -6.39
CA ILE A 132 -12.81 1.15 -5.27
C ILE A 132 -13.12 0.08 -4.23
N ILE A 133 -13.54 -1.10 -4.65
CA ILE A 133 -13.84 -2.24 -3.76
C ILE A 133 -12.57 -2.66 -3.00
N LEU A 134 -11.46 -2.86 -3.73
CA LEU A 134 -10.17 -3.22 -3.13
C LEU A 134 -9.69 -2.16 -2.14
N PHE A 135 -9.88 -0.87 -2.45
CA PHE A 135 -9.57 0.21 -1.53
C PHE A 135 -10.38 0.11 -0.23
N GLY A 136 -11.67 -0.14 -0.32
CA GLY A 136 -12.54 -0.34 0.85
C GLY A 136 -12.10 -1.53 1.71
N ILE A 137 -11.88 -2.69 1.07
CA ILE A 137 -11.49 -3.93 1.78
C ILE A 137 -10.11 -3.79 2.40
N SER A 138 -9.13 -3.24 1.68
CA SER A 138 -7.76 -3.06 2.20
C SER A 138 -7.73 -2.12 3.42
N ASN A 139 -8.51 -1.05 3.41
CA ASN A 139 -8.64 -0.16 4.55
C ASN A 139 -9.37 -0.80 5.73
N PHE A 140 -10.41 -1.57 5.47
CA PHE A 140 -11.12 -2.31 6.51
C PHE A 140 -10.21 -3.34 7.21
N THR A 141 -9.43 -4.10 6.44
CA THR A 141 -8.47 -5.08 6.99
C THR A 141 -7.36 -4.38 7.79
N PHE A 142 -6.88 -3.23 7.31
CA PHE A 142 -5.91 -2.42 8.03
C PHE A 142 -6.49 -1.83 9.33
N TYR A 143 -7.72 -1.36 9.30
CA TYR A 143 -8.43 -0.90 10.51
C TYR A 143 -8.53 -2.02 11.57
N LYS A 144 -8.86 -3.25 11.15
CA LYS A 144 -8.87 -4.42 12.06
C LYS A 144 -7.51 -4.68 12.70
N PHE A 145 -6.43 -4.52 11.95
CA PHE A 145 -5.08 -4.61 12.51
C PHE A 145 -4.83 -3.55 13.59
N VAL A 146 -5.16 -2.29 13.31
CA VAL A 146 -4.95 -1.18 14.25
C VAL A 146 -5.79 -1.37 15.52
N LEU A 147 -7.05 -1.77 15.38
CA LEU A 147 -7.94 -2.01 16.52
C LEU A 147 -7.37 -3.09 17.47
N LEU A 148 -6.95 -4.22 16.93
CA LEU A 148 -6.35 -5.31 17.71
C LEU A 148 -5.01 -4.89 18.36
N GLN A 149 -4.30 -3.95 17.74
CA GLN A 149 -3.08 -3.39 18.30
C GLN A 149 -3.37 -2.50 19.52
N GLU A 150 -4.42 -1.71 19.48
CA GLU A 150 -4.84 -0.84 20.59
C GLU A 150 -5.38 -1.65 21.76
N GLU A 151 -6.20 -2.66 21.51
CA GLU A 151 -6.70 -3.57 22.55
C GLU A 151 -5.58 -4.23 23.35
N LEU A 152 -4.49 -4.61 22.68
CA LEU A 152 -3.32 -5.17 23.35
C LEU A 152 -2.61 -4.14 24.24
N LYS A 153 -2.44 -2.89 23.75
CA LYS A 153 -1.80 -1.84 24.54
C LYS A 153 -2.57 -1.58 25.84
N LEU A 154 -3.89 -1.51 25.77
CA LEU A 154 -4.73 -1.27 26.93
C LEU A 154 -4.63 -2.39 27.98
N LYS A 155 -4.48 -3.65 27.54
CA LYS A 155 -4.29 -4.80 28.45
C LYS A 155 -2.94 -4.82 29.19
N TYR A 156 -1.92 -4.15 28.65
CA TYR A 156 -0.60 -4.08 29.29
C TYR A 156 -0.39 -2.81 30.14
N THR A 157 -1.32 -1.85 30.07
CA THR A 157 -1.27 -0.61 30.84
C THR A 157 -2.24 -0.59 32.02
N SER A 158 -3.14 -1.56 32.12
CA SER A 158 -4.03 -1.83 33.26
C SER A 158 -3.44 -2.88 34.17
#